data_29b908fe73f6c5447b3a257b6f3a66a4
#
_entry.id   29b908fe73f6c5447b3a257b6f3a66a4
#
_cell.length_a   1.000
_cell.length_b   1.000
_cell.length_c   1.000
_cell.angle_alpha   90.00
_cell.angle_beta   90.00
_cell.angle_gamma   90.00
#
_symmetry.space_group_name_H-M   'P 1'
#
loop_
_entity.id
_entity.type
_entity.pdbx_description
1 polymer ?
#
loop_
_entity_poly.entity_id
_entity_poly.type
_entity_poly.pdbx_seq_one_letter_code
_entity_poly.pdbx_strand_id
1 'polypeptide(L)'
;TVEALVNVLPFAKVKNLTKAAKPGKAAVSGDFSISYKNFSTVKPKVIAKGTINGKTFRDVNQSAKIGSPDSPTLIAQRVNAKIQADGKPRPNATVANSHAEIGVIQQAYNAGETKGASMTMTVSGKDVCGYCKGDIAAAAQASGLKSLTVNATDNVTGKNKTYYWTPGMKSIKERK
;
A
#
# COMPACT_ATOMS: atom_id res chain seq x y z
N THR A 1 -13.77 -19.78 -50.29
CA THR A 1 -14.73 -19.14 -49.38
C THR A 1 -15.03 -20.11 -48.26
N VAL A 2 -14.51 -19.82 -47.04
CA VAL A 2 -14.77 -20.57 -45.81
C VAL A 2 -15.51 -19.63 -44.88
N GLU A 3 -16.80 -19.90 -44.69
CA GLU A 3 -17.65 -19.18 -43.73
C GLU A 3 -17.28 -19.60 -42.30
N ALA A 4 -16.97 -18.62 -41.45
CA ALA A 4 -16.77 -18.82 -40.04
C ALA A 4 -18.12 -18.80 -39.30
N LEU A 5 -18.50 -19.92 -38.73
CA LEU A 5 -19.66 -20.10 -37.86
C LEU A 5 -19.36 -19.42 -36.50
N VAL A 6 -20.04 -18.33 -36.23
CA VAL A 6 -20.06 -17.67 -34.91
C VAL A 6 -21.09 -18.40 -34.05
N ASN A 7 -20.64 -19.17 -33.08
CA ASN A 7 -21.50 -19.77 -32.07
C ASN A 7 -21.91 -18.70 -31.03
N VAL A 8 -23.15 -18.24 -31.13
CA VAL A 8 -23.81 -17.39 -30.15
C VAL A 8 -24.44 -18.29 -29.09
N LEU A 9 -23.89 -18.23 -27.87
CA LEU A 9 -24.51 -18.89 -26.71
C LEU A 9 -25.67 -18.04 -26.18
N PRO A 10 -26.81 -18.64 -25.79
CA PRO A 10 -27.98 -17.89 -25.34
C PRO A 10 -27.81 -17.36 -23.91
N PHE A 11 -28.13 -16.08 -23.73
CA PHE A 11 -28.26 -15.41 -22.44
C PHE A 11 -29.32 -16.07 -21.57
N ALA A 12 -28.92 -16.73 -20.50
CA ALA A 12 -29.82 -17.19 -19.46
C ALA A 12 -30.27 -15.99 -18.62
N LYS A 13 -31.57 -15.74 -18.59
CA LYS A 13 -32.24 -14.75 -17.75
C LYS A 13 -32.00 -15.06 -16.28
N VAL A 14 -31.25 -14.21 -15.59
CA VAL A 14 -31.23 -14.16 -14.13
C VAL A 14 -32.38 -13.24 -13.68
N LYS A 15 -33.45 -13.84 -13.17
CA LYS A 15 -34.56 -13.12 -12.56
C LYS A 15 -34.17 -12.62 -11.17
N ASN A 16 -34.42 -11.36 -10.97
CA ASN A 16 -34.71 -10.61 -9.75
C ASN A 16 -34.48 -11.30 -8.39
N LEU A 17 -33.60 -10.72 -7.59
CA LEU A 17 -33.75 -10.68 -6.13
C LEU A 17 -33.42 -9.27 -5.64
N THR A 18 -34.37 -8.34 -5.84
CA THR A 18 -34.42 -7.10 -5.09
C THR A 18 -35.00 -7.41 -3.70
N LYS A 19 -34.18 -7.51 -2.67
CA LYS A 19 -34.60 -7.29 -1.28
C LYS A 19 -33.83 -6.11 -0.76
N ALA A 20 -34.51 -4.97 -0.72
CA ALA A 20 -34.06 -3.75 -0.09
C ALA A 20 -33.82 -4.02 1.40
N ALA A 21 -32.58 -4.03 1.85
CA ALA A 21 -32.24 -3.90 3.25
C ALA A 21 -32.07 -2.42 3.57
N LYS A 22 -32.84 -1.92 4.54
CA LYS A 22 -32.77 -0.57 5.09
C LYS A 22 -31.35 -0.27 5.60
N PRO A 23 -30.82 0.95 5.43
CA PRO A 23 -29.52 1.31 5.99
C PRO A 23 -29.66 1.48 7.51
N GLY A 24 -29.30 0.46 8.26
CA GLY A 24 -29.04 0.57 9.68
C GLY A 24 -27.74 1.33 9.89
N LYS A 25 -27.78 2.47 10.57
CA LYS A 25 -26.60 3.15 11.11
C LYS A 25 -25.93 2.21 12.13
N ALA A 26 -24.93 1.47 11.68
CA ALA A 26 -23.95 0.87 12.58
C ALA A 26 -22.69 1.74 12.49
N ALA A 27 -22.45 2.52 13.53
CA ALA A 27 -21.14 3.11 13.77
C ALA A 27 -20.17 1.97 14.05
N VAL A 28 -19.49 1.48 13.02
CA VAL A 28 -18.38 0.54 13.18
C VAL A 28 -17.15 1.38 13.43
N SER A 29 -16.92 1.72 14.69
CA SER A 29 -15.61 2.03 15.22
C SER A 29 -14.81 0.71 15.25
N GLY A 30 -14.48 0.18 14.09
CA GLY A 30 -13.64 -0.98 13.93
C GLY A 30 -12.23 -0.54 13.62
N ASP A 31 -11.35 -0.77 14.55
CA ASP A 31 -9.91 -0.80 14.29
C ASP A 31 -9.67 -1.88 13.20
N PHE A 32 -9.56 -1.44 11.93
CA PHE A 32 -9.27 -2.32 10.80
C PHE A 32 -7.79 -2.69 10.84
N SER A 33 -7.35 -3.30 11.92
CA SER A 33 -6.11 -4.05 11.95
C SER A 33 -6.38 -5.35 11.19
N ILE A 34 -5.87 -5.44 9.96
CA ILE A 34 -5.76 -6.75 9.32
C ILE A 34 -4.85 -7.57 10.23
N SER A 35 -5.45 -8.44 11.03
CA SER A 35 -4.76 -9.34 11.91
C SER A 35 -4.02 -10.35 11.04
N TYR A 36 -2.73 -10.11 10.80
CA TYR A 36 -1.83 -11.15 10.31
C TYR A 36 -1.72 -12.21 11.40
N LYS A 37 -2.57 -13.23 11.36
CA LYS A 37 -2.65 -14.30 12.37
C LYS A 37 -1.42 -15.21 12.47
N ASN A 38 -0.37 -14.95 11.70
CA ASN A 38 0.88 -15.68 11.76
C ASN A 38 2.05 -14.70 11.83
N PHE A 39 2.40 -14.25 13.02
CA PHE A 39 3.64 -13.50 13.21
C PHE A 39 4.83 -14.44 13.07
N SER A 40 5.80 -14.05 12.24
CA SER A 40 7.14 -14.61 12.27
C SER A 40 7.71 -14.51 13.69
N THR A 41 8.45 -15.50 14.12
CA THR A 41 9.33 -15.40 15.29
C THR A 41 10.39 -14.31 15.13
N VAL A 42 10.56 -13.79 13.92
CA VAL A 42 11.45 -12.67 13.60
C VAL A 42 10.82 -11.36 14.02
N LYS A 43 11.41 -10.69 15.01
CA LYS A 43 11.00 -9.33 15.40
C LYS A 43 11.15 -8.38 14.20
N PRO A 44 10.14 -7.59 13.85
CA PRO A 44 10.25 -6.63 12.77
C PRO A 44 11.31 -5.58 13.10
N LYS A 45 12.20 -5.32 12.13
CA LYS A 45 13.23 -4.26 12.24
C LYS A 45 12.67 -2.88 11.90
N VAL A 46 11.60 -2.83 11.11
CA VAL A 46 10.89 -1.61 10.72
C VAL A 46 9.39 -1.84 10.81
N ILE A 47 8.71 -0.88 11.40
CA ILE A 47 7.25 -0.86 11.52
C ILE A 47 6.77 0.47 10.95
N ALA A 48 5.83 0.44 10.03
CA ALA A 48 5.13 1.62 9.55
C ALA A 48 3.66 1.59 9.99
N LYS A 49 3.14 2.75 10.39
CA LYS A 49 1.74 2.97 10.75
C LYS A 49 1.26 4.24 10.07
N GLY A 50 0.26 4.13 9.20
CA GLY A 50 -0.36 5.26 8.51
C GLY A 50 -1.76 5.52 9.01
N THR A 51 -2.09 6.80 9.24
CA THR A 51 -3.43 7.25 9.60
C THR A 51 -3.98 8.12 8.49
N ILE A 52 -5.20 7.82 8.05
CA ILE A 52 -5.91 8.49 6.97
C ILE A 52 -7.42 8.37 7.22
N ASN A 53 -8.17 9.47 7.11
CA ASN A 53 -9.63 9.51 7.34
C ASN A 53 -10.06 8.85 8.66
N GLY A 54 -9.26 8.99 9.72
CA GLY A 54 -9.51 8.36 11.02
C GLY A 54 -9.23 6.85 11.08
N LYS A 55 -8.83 6.22 9.98
CA LYS A 55 -8.45 4.81 9.92
C LYS A 55 -6.94 4.64 10.03
N THR A 56 -6.52 3.52 10.59
CA THR A 56 -5.11 3.19 10.77
C THR A 56 -4.76 1.92 10.00
N PHE A 57 -3.66 1.98 9.26
CA PHE A 57 -3.05 0.86 8.54
C PHE A 57 -1.65 0.62 9.07
N ARG A 58 -1.23 -0.63 9.16
CA ARG A 58 0.08 -1.00 9.70
C ARG A 58 0.72 -2.07 8.85
N ASP A 59 2.03 -1.94 8.65
CA ASP A 59 2.83 -2.97 8.00
C ASP A 59 4.23 -3.06 8.64
N VAL A 60 4.97 -4.11 8.29
CA VAL A 60 6.31 -4.40 8.78
C VAL A 60 7.25 -4.64 7.60
N ASN A 61 8.56 -4.63 7.86
CA ASN A 61 9.53 -4.93 6.81
C ASN A 61 9.37 -6.36 6.27
N GLN A 62 9.75 -6.57 5.01
CA GLN A 62 9.52 -7.79 4.25
C GLN A 62 9.96 -9.09 4.96
N SER A 63 11.06 -9.07 5.73
CA SER A 63 11.55 -10.25 6.45
C SER A 63 10.64 -10.70 7.62
N ALA A 64 9.75 -9.82 8.07
CA ALA A 64 8.79 -10.11 9.14
C ALA A 64 7.35 -10.31 8.62
N LYS A 65 7.12 -10.21 7.30
CA LYS A 65 5.82 -10.49 6.68
C LYS A 65 5.64 -11.99 6.53
N ILE A 66 4.59 -12.53 7.15
CA ILE A 66 4.20 -13.93 6.99
C ILE A 66 2.83 -13.99 6.35
N GLY A 67 2.68 -14.92 5.39
CA GLY A 67 1.40 -15.18 4.74
C GLY A 67 0.87 -14.01 3.90
N SER A 68 1.69 -13.02 3.61
CA SER A 68 1.34 -11.98 2.66
C SER A 68 1.25 -12.58 1.26
N PRO A 69 0.17 -12.34 0.50
CA PRO A 69 0.09 -12.81 -0.87
C PRO A 69 1.19 -12.15 -1.70
N ASP A 70 1.80 -12.90 -2.61
CA ASP A 70 2.79 -12.40 -3.58
C ASP A 70 2.09 -11.66 -4.74
N SER A 71 1.23 -10.72 -4.40
CA SER A 71 0.49 -9.89 -5.34
C SER A 71 1.25 -8.62 -5.67
N PRO A 72 1.10 -8.09 -6.91
CA PRO A 72 1.71 -6.83 -7.32
C PRO A 72 1.29 -5.67 -6.40
N THR A 73 2.20 -4.74 -6.19
CA THR A 73 1.92 -3.46 -5.54
C THR A 73 1.48 -2.41 -6.56
N LEU A 74 0.94 -1.28 -6.10
CA LEU A 74 0.63 -0.09 -6.92
C LEU A 74 1.78 0.33 -7.85
N ILE A 75 3.01 0.07 -7.43
CA ILE A 75 4.22 0.49 -8.15
C ILE A 75 4.96 -0.67 -8.81
N ALA A 76 4.35 -1.85 -8.91
CA ALA A 76 4.99 -3.04 -9.47
C ALA A 76 5.56 -2.79 -10.87
N GLN A 77 4.81 -2.15 -11.77
CA GLN A 77 5.27 -1.85 -13.12
C GLN A 77 6.53 -0.97 -13.11
N ARG A 78 6.54 0.08 -12.27
CA ARG A 78 7.69 0.96 -12.10
C ARG A 78 8.93 0.21 -11.58
N VAL A 79 8.76 -0.65 -10.59
CA VAL A 79 9.85 -1.43 -10.01
C VAL A 79 10.38 -2.44 -11.00
N ASN A 80 9.50 -3.16 -11.71
CA ASN A 80 9.88 -4.12 -12.75
C ASN A 80 10.63 -3.45 -13.90
N ALA A 81 10.23 -2.25 -14.32
CA ALA A 81 10.96 -1.49 -15.33
C ALA A 81 12.40 -1.17 -14.88
N LYS A 82 12.62 -0.84 -13.60
CA LYS A 82 13.97 -0.65 -13.06
C LYS A 82 14.78 -1.95 -13.03
N ILE A 83 14.14 -3.08 -12.67
CA ILE A 83 14.80 -4.39 -12.67
C ILE A 83 15.25 -4.76 -14.09
N GLN A 84 14.40 -4.53 -15.09
CA GLN A 84 14.72 -4.77 -16.49
C GLN A 84 15.86 -3.87 -17.00
N ALA A 85 15.88 -2.61 -16.55
CA ALA A 85 16.87 -1.65 -17.01
C ALA A 85 18.28 -1.90 -16.44
N ASP A 86 18.40 -2.35 -15.20
CA ASP A 86 19.68 -2.50 -14.50
C ASP A 86 20.03 -3.94 -14.09
N GLY A 87 19.15 -4.90 -14.35
CA GLY A 87 19.35 -6.32 -14.06
C GLY A 87 19.44 -6.66 -12.56
N LYS A 88 19.10 -5.73 -11.67
CA LYS A 88 19.27 -5.90 -10.23
C LYS A 88 17.94 -6.14 -9.54
N PRO A 89 17.83 -7.13 -8.63
CA PRO A 89 16.64 -7.30 -7.79
C PRO A 89 16.32 -6.03 -7.00
N ARG A 90 15.05 -5.68 -6.93
CA ARG A 90 14.57 -4.50 -6.21
C ARG A 90 13.43 -4.88 -5.28
N PRO A 91 13.32 -4.27 -4.09
CA PRO A 91 12.12 -4.41 -3.26
C PRO A 91 10.93 -3.67 -3.88
N ASN A 92 9.77 -3.84 -3.29
CA ASN A 92 8.52 -3.13 -3.57
C ASN A 92 7.75 -3.57 -4.83
N ALA A 93 8.21 -4.57 -5.58
CA ALA A 93 7.46 -5.08 -6.73
C ALA A 93 6.22 -5.90 -6.31
N THR A 94 6.32 -6.64 -5.22
CA THR A 94 5.23 -7.45 -4.67
C THR A 94 4.93 -7.07 -3.22
N VAL A 95 3.74 -7.43 -2.73
CA VAL A 95 3.35 -7.15 -1.34
C VAL A 95 4.28 -7.88 -0.37
N ALA A 96 4.67 -9.13 -0.69
CA ALA A 96 5.56 -9.93 0.16
C ALA A 96 6.94 -9.30 0.33
N ASN A 97 7.50 -8.68 -0.71
CA ASN A 97 8.83 -8.08 -0.67
C ASN A 97 8.82 -6.56 -0.49
N SER A 98 7.66 -5.95 -0.26
CA SER A 98 7.57 -4.50 -0.07
C SER A 98 8.10 -4.05 1.29
N HIS A 99 8.67 -2.85 1.33
CA HIS A 99 8.97 -2.16 2.57
C HIS A 99 7.67 -1.77 3.29
N ALA A 100 7.74 -1.59 4.61
CA ALA A 100 6.58 -1.33 5.44
C ALA A 100 5.76 -0.11 4.99
N GLU A 101 6.43 0.95 4.57
CA GLU A 101 5.81 2.19 4.11
C GLU A 101 4.96 1.97 2.85
N ILE A 102 5.47 1.16 1.90
CA ILE A 102 4.74 0.81 0.68
C ILE A 102 3.52 -0.04 1.02
N GLY A 103 3.68 -1.00 1.93
CA GLY A 103 2.58 -1.85 2.37
C GLY A 103 1.45 -1.07 3.05
N VAL A 104 1.75 -0.05 3.85
CA VAL A 104 0.75 0.85 4.45
C VAL A 104 -0.04 1.60 3.39
N ILE A 105 0.63 2.21 2.40
CA ILE A 105 -0.06 2.92 1.31
C ILE A 105 -0.92 1.96 0.49
N GLN A 106 -0.39 0.75 0.21
CA GLN A 106 -1.12 -0.28 -0.53
C GLN A 106 -2.40 -0.71 0.19
N GLN A 107 -2.33 -0.95 1.51
CA GLN A 107 -3.49 -1.33 2.31
C GLN A 107 -4.55 -0.22 2.32
N ALA A 108 -4.15 1.03 2.52
CA ALA A 108 -5.06 2.17 2.48
C ALA A 108 -5.72 2.35 1.09
N TYR A 109 -4.97 2.13 0.02
CA TYR A 109 -5.49 2.14 -1.35
C TYR A 109 -6.51 1.03 -1.59
N ASN A 110 -6.20 -0.19 -1.18
CA ASN A 110 -7.11 -1.33 -1.31
C ASN A 110 -8.42 -1.13 -0.52
N ALA A 111 -8.35 -0.37 0.59
CA ALA A 111 -9.51 0.03 1.38
C ALA A 111 -10.30 1.22 0.80
N GLY A 112 -9.85 1.80 -0.32
CA GLY A 112 -10.51 2.95 -0.97
C GLY A 112 -10.31 4.29 -0.27
N GLU A 113 -9.34 4.41 0.66
CA GLU A 113 -9.20 5.57 1.54
C GLU A 113 -8.29 6.66 1.00
N THR A 114 -7.53 6.40 -0.07
CA THR A 114 -6.42 7.27 -0.47
C THR A 114 -6.80 8.44 -1.37
N LYS A 115 -7.82 8.28 -2.23
CA LYS A 115 -8.15 9.25 -3.27
C LYS A 115 -8.50 10.64 -2.69
N GLY A 116 -7.66 11.62 -2.97
CA GLY A 116 -7.84 13.01 -2.52
C GLY A 116 -7.61 13.23 -1.02
N ALA A 117 -7.19 12.21 -0.27
CA ALA A 117 -6.97 12.28 1.17
C ALA A 117 -5.50 12.56 1.53
N SER A 118 -5.28 13.04 2.74
CA SER A 118 -3.95 13.26 3.33
C SER A 118 -3.63 12.14 4.32
N MET A 119 -2.43 11.56 4.21
CA MET A 119 -1.96 10.51 5.10
C MET A 119 -0.83 11.03 6.00
N THR A 120 -0.88 10.68 7.29
CA THR A 120 0.26 10.80 8.19
C THR A 120 0.76 9.41 8.54
N MET A 121 2.05 9.16 8.33
CA MET A 121 2.70 7.88 8.59
C MET A 121 3.78 8.05 9.64
N THR A 122 3.87 7.13 10.58
CA THR A 122 5.00 6.96 11.50
C THR A 122 5.79 5.71 11.09
N VAL A 123 7.11 5.84 11.05
CA VAL A 123 8.04 4.73 10.76
C VAL A 123 9.00 4.62 11.93
N SER A 124 9.09 3.43 12.52
CA SER A 124 9.99 3.15 13.64
C SER A 124 10.93 2.00 13.32
N GLY A 125 12.12 2.03 13.91
CA GLY A 125 13.17 1.04 13.75
C GLY A 125 14.35 1.54 12.92
N LYS A 126 14.12 2.07 11.74
CA LYS A 126 15.12 2.69 10.87
C LYS A 126 14.55 3.91 10.17
N ASP A 127 15.43 4.84 9.81
CA ASP A 127 15.09 5.93 8.91
C ASP A 127 14.66 5.41 7.53
N VAL A 128 13.91 6.25 6.80
CA VAL A 128 13.51 5.93 5.41
C VAL A 128 14.75 5.77 4.55
N CYS A 129 14.89 4.61 3.92
CA CYS A 129 16.03 4.32 3.07
C CYS A 129 16.07 5.25 1.84
N GLY A 130 17.27 5.60 1.35
CA GLY A 130 17.44 6.50 0.21
C GLY A 130 16.69 6.02 -1.04
N TYR A 131 16.74 4.72 -1.31
CA TYR A 131 16.01 4.09 -2.42
C TYR A 131 14.48 4.22 -2.26
N CYS A 132 13.98 4.04 -1.03
CA CYS A 132 12.53 4.03 -0.77
C CYS A 132 11.87 5.41 -0.95
N LYS A 133 12.62 6.51 -0.82
CA LYS A 133 12.07 7.86 -0.94
C LYS A 133 11.35 8.09 -2.27
N GLY A 134 11.90 7.58 -3.38
CA GLY A 134 11.27 7.66 -4.70
C GLY A 134 10.10 6.70 -4.87
N ASP A 135 10.16 5.53 -4.28
CA ASP A 135 9.09 4.54 -4.39
C ASP A 135 7.88 4.89 -3.50
N ILE A 136 8.12 5.49 -2.32
CA ILE A 136 7.05 6.05 -1.48
C ILE A 136 6.31 7.18 -2.22
N ALA A 137 7.06 8.09 -2.86
CA ALA A 137 6.45 9.15 -3.67
C ALA A 137 5.64 8.59 -4.84
N ALA A 138 6.15 7.56 -5.52
CA ALA A 138 5.44 6.90 -6.61
C ALA A 138 4.16 6.20 -6.13
N ALA A 139 4.20 5.53 -4.98
CA ALA A 139 3.03 4.88 -4.38
C ALA A 139 1.98 5.93 -3.94
N ALA A 140 2.42 7.02 -3.33
CA ALA A 140 1.54 8.12 -2.95
C ALA A 140 0.85 8.74 -4.18
N GLN A 141 1.60 8.95 -5.28
CA GLN A 141 1.06 9.46 -6.54
C GLN A 141 0.06 8.48 -7.16
N ALA A 142 0.43 7.21 -7.27
CA ALA A 142 -0.40 6.17 -7.90
C ALA A 142 -1.69 5.90 -7.10
N SER A 143 -1.64 6.02 -5.77
CA SER A 143 -2.80 5.86 -4.90
C SER A 143 -3.76 7.06 -4.90
N GLY A 144 -3.37 8.19 -5.50
CA GLY A 144 -4.19 9.40 -5.54
C GLY A 144 -4.22 10.19 -4.23
N LEU A 145 -3.22 10.05 -3.35
CA LEU A 145 -3.10 10.87 -2.16
C LEU A 145 -2.98 12.36 -2.50
N LYS A 146 -3.57 13.21 -1.68
CA LYS A 146 -3.41 14.67 -1.74
C LYS A 146 -2.09 15.12 -1.10
N SER A 147 -1.68 14.45 -0.02
CA SER A 147 -0.40 14.70 0.65
C SER A 147 0.00 13.51 1.51
N LEU A 148 1.30 13.41 1.77
CA LEU A 148 1.86 12.42 2.70
C LEU A 148 2.88 13.11 3.62
N THR A 149 2.75 12.87 4.92
CA THR A 149 3.77 13.21 5.93
C THR A 149 4.29 11.90 6.51
N VAL A 150 5.61 11.73 6.57
CA VAL A 150 6.26 10.55 7.15
C VAL A 150 7.18 11.00 8.28
N ASN A 151 6.87 10.57 9.51
CA ASN A 151 7.69 10.77 10.69
C ASN A 151 8.48 9.48 10.95
N ALA A 152 9.78 9.51 10.73
CA ALA A 152 10.68 8.37 10.90
C ALA A 152 11.54 8.51 12.14
N THR A 153 11.64 7.43 12.91
CA THR A 153 12.54 7.31 14.07
C THR A 153 13.54 6.19 13.82
N ASP A 154 14.81 6.53 13.80
CA ASP A 154 15.90 5.55 13.77
C ASP A 154 16.24 5.13 15.21
N ASN A 155 15.91 3.89 15.57
CA ASN A 155 16.09 3.38 16.93
C ASN A 155 17.57 3.12 17.28
N VAL A 156 18.48 3.10 16.30
CA VAL A 156 19.93 2.92 16.53
C VAL A 156 20.57 4.25 16.90
N THR A 157 20.22 5.31 16.16
CA THR A 157 20.81 6.64 16.35
C THR A 157 19.95 7.57 17.19
N GLY A 158 18.71 7.20 17.50
CA GLY A 158 17.73 8.06 18.18
C GLY A 158 17.25 9.26 17.36
N LYS A 159 17.67 9.37 16.09
CA LYS A 159 17.32 10.51 15.25
C LYS A 159 15.88 10.42 14.74
N ASN A 160 15.18 11.54 14.84
CA ASN A 160 13.84 11.72 14.27
C ASN A 160 13.93 12.61 13.05
N LYS A 161 13.23 12.22 11.98
CA LYS A 161 13.12 12.97 10.74
C LYS A 161 11.70 13.01 10.26
N THR A 162 11.29 14.14 9.71
CA THR A 162 9.99 14.30 9.07
C THR A 162 10.19 14.51 7.59
N TYR A 163 9.51 13.70 6.80
CA TYR A 163 9.46 13.83 5.34
C TYR A 163 8.06 14.25 4.91
N TYR A 164 7.98 14.91 3.77
CA TYR A 164 6.73 15.28 3.15
C TYR A 164 6.72 14.96 1.65
N TRP A 165 5.53 14.79 1.13
CA TRP A 165 5.28 14.64 -0.30
C TRP A 165 3.94 15.31 -0.66
N THR A 166 3.91 15.91 -1.85
CA THR A 166 2.71 16.41 -2.53
C THR A 166 2.71 15.97 -3.99
N PRO A 167 1.56 15.96 -4.69
CA PRO A 167 1.48 15.55 -6.10
C PRO A 167 2.53 16.21 -6.98
N GLY A 168 3.13 15.42 -7.88
CA GLY A 168 4.20 15.85 -8.76
C GLY A 168 5.63 15.70 -8.20
N MET A 169 5.79 15.49 -6.89
CA MET A 169 7.13 15.25 -6.33
C MET A 169 7.61 13.83 -6.68
N LYS A 170 8.81 13.74 -7.26
CA LYS A 170 9.45 12.45 -7.64
C LYS A 170 10.03 11.67 -6.46
N SER A 171 10.18 12.31 -5.30
CA SER A 171 10.72 11.74 -4.08
C SER A 171 10.15 12.49 -2.88
N ILE A 172 9.99 11.81 -1.73
CA ILE A 172 9.69 12.49 -0.47
C ILE A 172 10.92 13.33 -0.07
N LYS A 173 10.67 14.51 0.51
CA LYS A 173 11.73 15.43 0.96
C LYS A 173 11.70 15.61 2.47
N GLU A 174 12.87 15.69 3.08
CA GLU A 174 13.02 15.98 4.49
C GLU A 174 12.63 17.44 4.78
N ARG A 175 11.86 17.66 5.83
CA ARG A 175 11.64 19.00 6.39
C ARG A 175 12.87 19.37 7.21
N LYS A 176 13.47 20.47 6.86
CA LYS A 176 14.49 21.11 7.67
C LYS A 176 13.86 21.91 8.80
#